data_5457934641c57009b4548e4083a9152f
#
_entry.id   5457934641c57009b4548e4083a9152f
#
_cell.length_a   1.000
_cell.length_b   1.000
_cell.length_c   1.000
_cell.angle_alpha   90.00
_cell.angle_beta   90.00
_cell.angle_gamma   90.00
#
_symmetry.space_group_name_H-M   'P 1'
#
loop_
_entity.id
_entity.type
_entity.pdbx_description
1 polymer ?
#
loop_
_entity_poly.entity_id
_entity_poly.type
_entity_poly.pdbx_seq_one_letter_code
_entity_poly.pdbx_strand_id
1 'polypeptide(L)'
;WEYRDVGGNLLEDSNCCSVGAINNAKLVCDRMNVPHYTVDFTDIFRNTVVDDFTNEYLAGRTPNPCVRCNSFVKWDAFIDQANQLGAQYIATGHYATIKQTNGSVYLKKGMDPLKDQSYVLWGIPVQTLPRTLFPLGGYTKEDVRKIARENNLETADIPESMEICFVADNNYKRFLKDYASDKMDKIGVGNIIDESGNAIGTHDGYPNYTIGQRKGLGLSNANPLYVTEIDSNTNQIRVGNKNSLLE
;
A
#
# COMPACT_ATOMS: atom_id res chain seq x y z
N TRP A 1 8.02 -5.23 -12.45
CA TRP A 1 7.94 -6.22 -11.37
C TRP A 1 7.26 -7.50 -11.90
N GLU A 2 7.99 -8.61 -11.86
CA GLU A 2 7.42 -9.90 -12.27
C GLU A 2 6.72 -10.56 -11.08
N TYR A 3 5.43 -10.79 -11.19
CA TYR A 3 4.65 -11.53 -10.21
C TYR A 3 4.66 -13.02 -10.57
N ARG A 4 5.06 -13.87 -9.63
CA ARG A 4 5.03 -15.31 -9.78
C ARG A 4 4.18 -15.94 -8.68
N ASP A 5 3.44 -16.99 -9.04
CA ASP A 5 2.75 -17.84 -8.06
C ASP A 5 3.76 -18.76 -7.31
N VAL A 6 3.25 -19.55 -6.38
CA VAL A 6 4.05 -20.53 -5.63
C VAL A 6 4.72 -21.55 -6.53
N GLY A 7 4.23 -21.77 -7.74
CA GLY A 7 4.80 -22.66 -8.76
C GLY A 7 5.81 -21.97 -9.68
N GLY A 8 6.07 -20.67 -9.50
CA GLY A 8 6.99 -19.89 -10.33
C GLY A 8 6.37 -19.40 -11.64
N ASN A 9 5.06 -19.61 -11.88
CA ASN A 9 4.38 -19.12 -13.06
C ASN A 9 4.15 -17.62 -12.97
N LEU A 10 4.33 -16.89 -14.06
CA LEU A 10 3.96 -15.47 -14.15
C LEU A 10 2.46 -15.33 -13.92
N LEU A 11 2.08 -14.52 -12.93
CA LEU A 11 0.69 -14.17 -12.73
C LEU A 11 0.29 -13.11 -13.75
N GLU A 12 -0.62 -13.49 -14.64
CA GLU A 12 -1.26 -12.55 -15.54
C GLU A 12 -2.17 -11.63 -14.72
N ASP A 13 -2.00 -10.31 -14.92
CA ASP A 13 -2.88 -9.24 -14.42
C ASP A 13 -3.15 -9.17 -12.91
N SER A 14 -2.17 -8.68 -12.18
CA SER A 14 -2.49 -8.13 -10.88
C SER A 14 -2.02 -6.68 -10.78
N ASN A 15 -3.00 -5.76 -10.73
CA ASN A 15 -2.80 -4.41 -10.23
C ASN A 15 -2.26 -3.33 -11.21
N CYS A 16 -2.16 -2.10 -10.71
CA CYS A 16 -1.91 -0.86 -11.45
C CYS A 16 -0.60 -0.80 -12.26
N CYS A 17 0.30 -1.76 -12.09
CA CYS A 17 1.59 -1.82 -12.79
C CYS A 17 1.67 -2.97 -13.80
N SER A 18 0.54 -3.61 -14.13
CA SER A 18 0.50 -4.68 -15.14
C SER A 18 0.54 -4.12 -16.55
N VAL A 19 0.98 -4.97 -17.51
CA VAL A 19 0.93 -4.63 -18.95
C VAL A 19 -0.50 -4.31 -19.39
N GLY A 20 -1.50 -5.03 -18.85
CA GLY A 20 -2.92 -4.76 -19.09
C GLY A 20 -3.33 -3.37 -18.64
N ALA A 21 -2.93 -2.95 -17.42
CA ALA A 21 -3.22 -1.60 -16.91
C ALA A 21 -2.57 -0.49 -17.75
N ILE A 22 -1.33 -0.69 -18.21
CA ILE A 22 -0.62 0.23 -19.11
C ILE A 22 -1.37 0.34 -20.44
N ASN A 23 -1.79 -0.78 -21.02
CA ASN A 23 -2.55 -0.79 -22.28
C ASN A 23 -3.91 -0.11 -22.13
N ASN A 24 -4.63 -0.35 -21.05
CA ASN A 24 -5.89 0.33 -20.74
C ASN A 24 -5.71 1.86 -20.63
N ALA A 25 -4.67 2.31 -19.93
CA ALA A 25 -4.35 3.73 -19.85
C ALA A 25 -4.04 4.33 -21.23
N LYS A 26 -3.27 3.61 -22.05
CA LYS A 26 -2.95 4.03 -23.42
C LYS A 26 -4.21 4.14 -24.29
N LEU A 27 -5.11 3.15 -24.25
CA LEU A 27 -6.37 3.19 -25.01
C LEU A 27 -7.24 4.41 -24.60
N VAL A 28 -7.32 4.73 -23.31
CA VAL A 28 -8.02 5.91 -22.85
C VAL A 28 -7.37 7.19 -23.39
N CYS A 29 -6.04 7.30 -23.32
CA CYS A 29 -5.30 8.45 -23.84
C CYS A 29 -5.47 8.62 -25.36
N ASP A 30 -5.36 7.53 -26.12
CA ASP A 30 -5.56 7.53 -27.58
C ASP A 30 -6.97 8.02 -27.94
N ARG A 31 -7.99 7.54 -27.21
CA ARG A 31 -9.38 7.97 -27.42
C ARG A 31 -9.61 9.45 -27.12
N MET A 32 -8.94 9.96 -26.08
CA MET A 32 -9.02 11.36 -25.70
C MET A 32 -8.08 12.27 -26.49
N ASN A 33 -7.30 11.71 -27.43
CA ASN A 33 -6.25 12.40 -28.16
C ASN A 33 -5.24 13.11 -27.25
N VAL A 34 -4.83 12.42 -26.17
CA VAL A 34 -3.85 12.90 -25.19
C VAL A 34 -2.59 12.02 -25.30
N PRO A 35 -1.38 12.60 -25.30
CA PRO A 35 -0.14 11.80 -25.31
C PRO A 35 -0.05 10.89 -24.10
N HIS A 36 0.40 9.64 -24.32
CA HIS A 36 0.69 8.67 -23.27
C HIS A 36 2.18 8.34 -23.23
N TYR A 37 2.75 8.36 -22.05
CA TYR A 37 4.14 7.98 -21.80
C TYR A 37 4.22 6.94 -20.70
N THR A 38 5.01 5.90 -20.90
CA THR A 38 5.34 4.93 -19.87
C THR A 38 6.72 5.25 -19.32
N VAL A 39 6.82 5.43 -18.00
CA VAL A 39 8.07 5.72 -17.29
C VAL A 39 8.40 4.54 -16.39
N ASP A 40 9.66 4.09 -16.43
CA ASP A 40 10.15 3.01 -15.58
C ASP A 40 10.66 3.56 -14.25
N PHE A 41 9.97 3.20 -13.17
CA PHE A 41 10.36 3.49 -11.79
C PHE A 41 10.70 2.22 -11.00
N THR A 42 11.00 1.10 -11.67
CA THR A 42 11.19 -0.22 -11.05
C THR A 42 12.24 -0.19 -9.94
N ASP A 43 13.41 0.40 -10.19
CA ASP A 43 14.50 0.42 -9.21
C ASP A 43 14.17 1.32 -8.00
N ILE A 44 13.59 2.50 -8.25
CA ILE A 44 13.16 3.39 -7.18
C ILE A 44 12.07 2.71 -6.34
N PHE A 45 11.09 2.09 -6.99
CA PHE A 45 10.02 1.38 -6.31
C PHE A 45 10.55 0.22 -5.46
N ARG A 46 11.48 -0.57 -5.99
CA ARG A 46 12.11 -1.65 -5.24
C ARG A 46 12.80 -1.12 -3.99
N ASN A 47 13.71 -0.18 -4.16
CA ASN A 47 14.56 0.31 -3.07
C ASN A 47 13.80 1.10 -1.99
N THR A 48 12.74 1.82 -2.36
CA THR A 48 12.04 2.71 -1.42
C THR A 48 10.73 2.15 -0.89
N VAL A 49 10.11 1.18 -1.58
CA VAL A 49 8.80 0.63 -1.22
C VAL A 49 8.92 -0.83 -0.81
N VAL A 50 9.50 -1.68 -1.68
CA VAL A 50 9.53 -3.14 -1.46
C VAL A 50 10.55 -3.51 -0.37
N ASP A 51 11.74 -2.92 -0.43
CA ASP A 51 12.78 -3.14 0.59
C ASP A 51 12.35 -2.59 1.95
N ASP A 52 11.75 -1.39 1.98
CA ASP A 52 11.19 -0.81 3.20
C ASP A 52 10.11 -1.71 3.81
N PHE A 53 9.15 -2.16 2.99
CA PHE A 53 8.11 -3.09 3.40
C PHE A 53 8.68 -4.36 4.05
N THR A 54 9.66 -4.95 3.40
CA THR A 54 10.32 -6.15 3.90
C THR A 54 11.08 -5.90 5.20
N ASN A 55 11.86 -4.82 5.25
CA ASN A 55 12.67 -4.48 6.42
C ASN A 55 11.80 -4.09 7.64
N GLU A 56 10.66 -3.42 7.44
CA GLU A 56 9.73 -3.10 8.51
C GLU A 56 9.13 -4.37 9.14
N TYR A 57 8.69 -5.34 8.34
CA TYR A 57 8.23 -6.62 8.87
C TYR A 57 9.34 -7.40 9.61
N LEU A 58 10.55 -7.40 9.05
CA LEU A 58 11.73 -8.02 9.71
C LEU A 58 12.14 -7.28 10.98
N ALA A 59 11.73 -6.06 11.17
CA ALA A 59 11.92 -5.30 12.41
C ALA A 59 10.72 -5.40 13.38
N GLY A 60 9.73 -6.26 13.09
CA GLY A 60 8.53 -6.46 13.92
C GLY A 60 7.50 -5.35 13.80
N ARG A 61 7.59 -4.49 12.78
CA ARG A 61 6.65 -3.39 12.53
C ARG A 61 5.77 -3.69 11.32
N THR A 62 4.57 -3.13 11.31
CA THR A 62 3.65 -3.26 10.17
C THR A 62 3.81 -2.05 9.23
N PRO A 63 4.32 -2.24 8.01
CA PRO A 63 4.54 -1.16 7.06
C PRO A 63 3.25 -0.65 6.40
N ASN A 64 3.30 0.59 5.91
CA ASN A 64 2.32 1.10 4.96
C ASN A 64 3.02 1.46 3.64
N PRO A 65 3.10 0.51 2.69
CA PRO A 65 3.83 0.73 1.44
C PRO A 65 3.19 1.80 0.56
N CYS A 66 1.89 2.08 0.70
CA CYS A 66 1.23 3.15 -0.05
C CYS A 66 1.75 4.53 0.32
N VAL A 67 2.05 4.79 1.59
CA VAL A 67 2.68 6.05 2.03
C VAL A 67 4.07 6.20 1.39
N ARG A 68 4.88 5.15 1.41
CA ARG A 68 6.22 5.15 0.80
C ARG A 68 6.16 5.37 -0.71
N CYS A 69 5.27 4.65 -1.41
CA CYS A 69 5.07 4.83 -2.84
C CYS A 69 4.65 6.27 -3.19
N ASN A 70 3.70 6.83 -2.44
CA ASN A 70 3.30 8.21 -2.67
C ASN A 70 4.47 9.17 -2.43
N SER A 71 5.21 9.04 -1.33
CA SER A 71 6.31 9.96 -1.00
C SER A 71 7.44 9.90 -2.01
N PHE A 72 7.99 8.71 -2.29
CA PHE A 72 9.25 8.55 -3.03
C PHE A 72 9.08 8.34 -4.54
N VAL A 73 7.99 7.69 -4.95
CA VAL A 73 7.77 7.43 -6.38
C VAL A 73 6.91 8.52 -7.00
N LYS A 74 5.74 8.82 -6.42
CA LYS A 74 4.78 9.76 -7.03
C LYS A 74 5.09 11.23 -6.75
N TRP A 75 5.65 11.58 -5.59
CA TRP A 75 5.92 12.97 -5.22
C TRP A 75 7.41 13.32 -5.09
N ASP A 76 8.28 12.39 -5.47
CA ASP A 76 9.70 12.64 -5.64
C ASP A 76 10.09 12.34 -7.09
N ALA A 77 10.28 11.09 -7.46
CA ALA A 77 10.71 10.69 -8.79
C ALA A 77 9.78 11.16 -9.93
N PHE A 78 8.46 11.09 -9.74
CA PHE A 78 7.51 11.55 -10.78
C PHE A 78 7.49 13.08 -10.92
N ILE A 79 7.71 13.84 -9.84
CA ILE A 79 7.87 15.31 -9.94
C ILE A 79 9.14 15.66 -10.70
N ASP A 80 10.23 14.94 -10.48
CA ASP A 80 11.47 15.14 -11.25
C ASP A 80 11.24 14.87 -12.74
N GLN A 81 10.50 13.82 -13.06
CA GLN A 81 10.09 13.57 -14.46
C GLN A 81 9.22 14.68 -15.02
N ALA A 82 8.27 15.20 -14.23
CA ALA A 82 7.43 16.33 -14.62
C ALA A 82 8.26 17.60 -14.89
N ASN A 83 9.29 17.86 -14.07
CA ASN A 83 10.23 18.96 -14.26
C ASN A 83 11.00 18.83 -15.58
N GLN A 84 11.48 17.64 -15.93
CA GLN A 84 12.18 17.37 -17.19
C GLN A 84 11.29 17.60 -18.41
N LEU A 85 9.99 17.32 -18.28
CA LEU A 85 8.98 17.56 -19.32
C LEU A 85 8.45 18.99 -19.34
N GLY A 86 8.89 19.87 -18.45
CA GLY A 86 8.40 21.25 -18.33
C GLY A 86 6.97 21.36 -17.80
N ALA A 87 6.43 20.32 -17.17
CA ALA A 87 5.08 20.32 -16.63
C ALA A 87 5.00 21.18 -15.36
N GLN A 88 4.02 22.08 -15.30
CA GLN A 88 3.82 22.96 -14.15
C GLN A 88 3.12 22.24 -12.99
N TYR A 89 2.26 21.29 -13.29
CA TYR A 89 1.44 20.55 -12.33
C TYR A 89 1.56 19.05 -12.55
N ILE A 90 1.36 18.30 -11.46
CA ILE A 90 1.06 16.88 -11.51
C ILE A 90 -0.38 16.67 -11.06
N ALA A 91 -1.07 15.70 -11.67
CA ALA A 91 -2.41 15.30 -11.27
C ALA A 91 -2.46 13.80 -10.99
N THR A 92 -3.19 13.42 -9.96
CA THR A 92 -3.39 12.00 -9.62
C THR A 92 -4.84 11.71 -9.28
N GLY A 93 -5.26 10.46 -9.46
CA GLY A 93 -6.62 9.99 -9.17
C GLY A 93 -6.92 9.75 -7.69
N HIS A 94 -6.16 10.34 -6.75
CA HIS A 94 -6.47 10.19 -5.33
C HIS A 94 -7.73 10.95 -4.92
N TYR A 95 -8.54 10.33 -4.07
CA TYR A 95 -9.67 10.97 -3.40
C TYR A 95 -9.16 11.78 -2.20
N ALA A 96 -8.62 12.93 -2.47
CA ALA A 96 -8.15 13.91 -1.49
C ALA A 96 -8.36 15.32 -2.07
N THR A 97 -8.24 16.36 -1.27
CA THR A 97 -8.34 17.75 -1.73
C THR A 97 -7.19 18.58 -1.20
N ILE A 98 -6.87 19.66 -1.93
CA ILE A 98 -5.92 20.68 -1.49
C ILE A 98 -6.68 21.96 -1.23
N LYS A 99 -6.45 22.56 -0.07
CA LYS A 99 -6.98 23.88 0.28
C LYS A 99 -5.84 24.87 0.47
N GLN A 100 -5.96 26.02 -0.14
CA GLN A 100 -5.09 27.16 0.12
C GLN A 100 -5.83 28.20 0.98
N THR A 101 -5.22 28.61 2.08
CA THR A 101 -5.80 29.61 3.00
C THR A 101 -4.66 30.42 3.62
N ASN A 102 -4.74 31.74 3.55
CA ASN A 102 -3.77 32.67 4.15
C ASN A 102 -2.29 32.36 3.77
N GLY A 103 -2.06 32.03 2.49
CA GLY A 103 -0.72 31.70 2.00
C GLY A 103 -0.20 30.30 2.36
N SER A 104 -0.94 29.54 3.16
CA SER A 104 -0.62 28.15 3.50
C SER A 104 -1.42 27.16 2.68
N VAL A 105 -0.82 26.03 2.33
CA VAL A 105 -1.44 24.95 1.54
C VAL A 105 -1.60 23.73 2.41
N TYR A 106 -2.78 23.13 2.41
CA TYR A 106 -3.15 22.00 3.26
C TYR A 106 -3.73 20.86 2.44
N LEU A 107 -3.31 19.66 2.77
CA LEU A 107 -3.99 18.44 2.35
C LEU A 107 -5.26 18.23 3.19
N LYS A 108 -6.37 17.90 2.57
CA LYS A 108 -7.66 17.61 3.21
C LYS A 108 -8.24 16.30 2.70
N LYS A 109 -9.14 15.74 3.48
CA LYS A 109 -9.96 14.59 3.08
C LYS A 109 -10.72 14.87 1.80
N GLY A 110 -10.91 13.82 0.99
CA GLY A 110 -11.83 13.82 -0.14
C GLY A 110 -13.28 13.94 0.31
N MET A 111 -14.17 14.23 -0.65
CA MET A 111 -15.60 14.35 -0.37
C MET A 111 -16.24 13.00 -0.04
N ASP A 112 -15.78 11.91 -0.65
CA ASP A 112 -16.26 10.55 -0.40
C ASP A 112 -15.60 9.98 0.87
N PRO A 113 -16.35 9.82 1.98
CA PRO A 113 -15.78 9.35 3.24
C PRO A 113 -15.35 7.87 3.20
N LEU A 114 -15.89 7.08 2.25
CA LEU A 114 -15.55 5.66 2.08
C LEU A 114 -14.33 5.47 1.17
N LYS A 115 -13.95 6.50 0.42
CA LYS A 115 -12.85 6.47 -0.53
C LYS A 115 -11.74 7.47 -0.22
N ASP A 116 -11.84 8.21 0.87
CA ASP A 116 -10.79 9.16 1.28
C ASP A 116 -9.42 8.47 1.34
N GLN A 117 -8.45 9.06 0.64
CA GLN A 117 -7.07 8.57 0.54
C GLN A 117 -6.06 9.56 1.14
N SER A 118 -6.52 10.59 1.84
CA SER A 118 -5.63 11.57 2.47
C SER A 118 -4.65 10.91 3.46
N TYR A 119 -5.04 9.78 4.06
CA TYR A 119 -4.23 9.05 5.03
C TYR A 119 -2.96 8.41 4.45
N VAL A 120 -2.87 8.18 3.14
CA VAL A 120 -1.66 7.66 2.48
C VAL A 120 -0.82 8.78 1.84
N LEU A 121 -1.22 10.04 2.00
CA LEU A 121 -0.58 11.20 1.39
C LEU A 121 0.15 12.11 2.40
N TRP A 122 0.11 11.76 3.70
CA TRP A 122 0.72 12.61 4.73
C TRP A 122 2.24 12.76 4.59
N GLY A 123 2.90 11.81 3.95
CA GLY A 123 4.36 11.81 3.74
C GLY A 123 4.82 12.60 2.52
N ILE A 124 3.93 13.21 1.73
CA ILE A 124 4.34 14.01 0.56
C ILE A 124 4.93 15.35 1.00
N PRO A 125 5.97 15.83 0.32
CA PRO A 125 6.61 17.10 0.68
C PRO A 125 5.65 18.29 0.54
N VAL A 126 5.51 19.11 1.59
CA VAL A 126 4.56 20.25 1.61
C VAL A 126 4.80 21.23 0.47
N GLN A 127 6.06 21.43 0.06
CA GLN A 127 6.43 22.31 -1.05
C GLN A 127 5.90 21.85 -2.41
N THR A 128 5.49 20.58 -2.54
CA THR A 128 4.94 20.04 -3.80
C THR A 128 3.42 20.22 -3.90
N LEU A 129 2.74 20.48 -2.77
CA LEU A 129 1.29 20.63 -2.73
C LEU A 129 0.76 21.74 -3.68
N PRO A 130 1.40 22.92 -3.83
CA PRO A 130 0.93 23.95 -4.77
C PRO A 130 0.93 23.51 -6.24
N ARG A 131 1.72 22.49 -6.57
CA ARG A 131 1.83 21.91 -7.91
C ARG A 131 1.02 20.61 -8.09
N THR A 132 0.29 20.20 -7.06
CA THR A 132 -0.44 18.94 -7.04
C THR A 132 -1.94 19.18 -7.24
N LEU A 133 -2.54 18.40 -8.12
CA LEU A 133 -3.98 18.42 -8.38
C LEU A 133 -4.59 17.05 -8.04
N PHE A 134 -5.71 17.06 -7.33
CA PHE A 134 -6.55 15.89 -7.05
C PHE A 134 -7.93 16.08 -7.68
N PRO A 135 -8.08 15.84 -8.99
CA PRO A 135 -9.34 16.11 -9.71
C PRO A 135 -10.53 15.33 -9.14
N LEU A 136 -10.30 14.17 -8.52
CA LEU A 136 -11.36 13.33 -7.97
C LEU A 136 -11.76 13.70 -6.54
N GLY A 137 -11.06 14.60 -5.89
CA GLY A 137 -11.30 14.95 -4.48
C GLY A 137 -12.67 15.54 -4.17
N GLY A 138 -13.33 16.15 -5.15
CA GLY A 138 -14.68 16.74 -5.05
C GLY A 138 -15.82 15.83 -5.54
N TYR A 139 -15.55 14.54 -5.77
CA TYR A 139 -16.52 13.57 -6.30
C TYR A 139 -16.62 12.34 -5.43
N THR A 140 -17.79 11.68 -5.46
CA THR A 140 -17.91 10.31 -4.96
C THR A 140 -17.40 9.31 -6.00
N LYS A 141 -17.10 8.08 -5.58
CA LYS A 141 -16.72 7.03 -6.52
C LYS A 141 -17.81 6.73 -7.54
N GLU A 142 -19.06 6.85 -7.12
CA GLU A 142 -20.22 6.67 -8.01
C GLU A 142 -20.28 7.75 -9.09
N ASP A 143 -20.05 9.02 -8.72
CA ASP A 143 -19.98 10.14 -9.69
C ASP A 143 -18.87 9.90 -10.71
N VAL A 144 -17.67 9.47 -10.25
CA VAL A 144 -16.54 9.21 -11.14
C VAL A 144 -16.86 8.06 -12.12
N ARG A 145 -17.49 6.98 -11.66
CA ARG A 145 -17.92 5.90 -12.54
C ARG A 145 -18.98 6.34 -13.54
N LYS A 146 -19.92 7.19 -13.10
CA LYS A 146 -20.94 7.78 -13.97
C LYS A 146 -20.30 8.62 -15.09
N ILE A 147 -19.38 9.53 -14.73
CA ILE A 147 -18.63 10.36 -15.70
C ILE A 147 -17.86 9.46 -16.68
N ALA A 148 -17.21 8.39 -16.20
CA ALA A 148 -16.46 7.47 -17.04
C ALA A 148 -17.38 6.76 -18.06
N ARG A 149 -18.57 6.30 -17.65
CA ARG A 149 -19.57 5.70 -18.56
C ARG A 149 -20.13 6.70 -19.57
N GLU A 150 -20.45 7.93 -19.15
CA GLU A 150 -20.92 9.00 -20.03
C GLU A 150 -19.89 9.36 -21.11
N ASN A 151 -18.60 9.20 -20.80
CA ASN A 151 -17.50 9.36 -21.76
C ASN A 151 -17.13 8.05 -22.46
N ASN A 152 -17.91 6.99 -22.28
CA ASN A 152 -17.70 5.66 -22.85
C ASN A 152 -16.29 5.09 -22.57
N LEU A 153 -15.73 5.31 -21.40
CA LEU A 153 -14.44 4.74 -21.01
C LEU A 153 -14.62 3.27 -20.62
N GLU A 154 -13.90 2.37 -21.26
CA GLU A 154 -13.96 0.92 -21.01
C GLU A 154 -13.54 0.55 -19.60
N THR A 155 -12.75 1.42 -18.95
CA THR A 155 -12.27 1.26 -17.58
C THR A 155 -13.30 1.60 -16.50
N ALA A 156 -14.50 2.10 -16.85
CA ALA A 156 -15.52 2.58 -15.90
C ALA A 156 -15.94 1.52 -14.86
N ASP A 157 -15.99 0.26 -15.26
CA ASP A 157 -16.48 -0.85 -14.43
C ASP A 157 -15.37 -1.80 -13.95
N ILE A 158 -14.09 -1.46 -14.18
CA ILE A 158 -12.96 -2.26 -13.67
C ILE A 158 -12.98 -2.22 -12.13
N PRO A 159 -12.88 -3.39 -11.46
CA PRO A 159 -12.77 -3.46 -10.02
C PRO A 159 -11.54 -2.72 -9.49
N GLU A 160 -11.66 -2.16 -8.28
CA GLU A 160 -10.54 -1.52 -7.61
C GLU A 160 -9.57 -2.54 -7.05
N SER A 161 -8.27 -2.24 -7.13
CA SER A 161 -7.27 -2.94 -6.35
C SER A 161 -7.39 -2.52 -4.88
N MET A 162 -7.74 -3.46 -4.00
CA MET A 162 -7.90 -3.23 -2.56
C MET A 162 -6.66 -3.63 -1.76
N GLU A 163 -5.68 -4.26 -2.41
CA GLU A 163 -4.57 -4.96 -1.77
C GLU A 163 -3.22 -4.34 -2.11
N ILE A 164 -2.16 -4.83 -1.49
CA ILE A 164 -0.79 -4.37 -1.74
C ILE A 164 -0.42 -4.69 -3.20
N CYS A 165 -0.16 -3.68 -4.00
CA CYS A 165 -0.03 -3.78 -5.46
C CYS A 165 1.08 -4.71 -5.96
N PHE A 166 2.10 -4.99 -5.15
CA PHE A 166 3.20 -5.90 -5.49
C PHE A 166 3.11 -7.29 -4.82
N VAL A 167 2.01 -7.56 -4.09
CA VAL A 167 1.68 -8.87 -3.50
C VAL A 167 0.42 -9.40 -4.19
N ALA A 168 0.60 -9.98 -5.37
CA ALA A 168 -0.47 -10.29 -6.29
C ALA A 168 -1.54 -11.26 -5.77
N ASP A 169 -1.14 -12.20 -4.92
CA ASP A 169 -1.99 -13.22 -4.31
C ASP A 169 -2.50 -12.84 -2.91
N ASN A 170 -2.31 -11.59 -2.49
CA ASN A 170 -2.64 -11.08 -1.16
C ASN A 170 -1.98 -11.85 0.00
N ASN A 171 -0.92 -12.61 -0.30
CA ASN A 171 -0.18 -13.39 0.67
C ASN A 171 1.19 -12.77 0.96
N TYR A 172 1.20 -11.72 1.78
CA TYR A 172 2.45 -11.05 2.14
C TYR A 172 3.45 -11.97 2.86
N LYS A 173 2.98 -13.00 3.57
CA LYS A 173 3.85 -13.98 4.24
C LYS A 173 4.64 -14.78 3.23
N ARG A 174 3.99 -15.26 2.16
CA ARG A 174 4.65 -15.92 1.03
C ARG A 174 5.65 -14.96 0.38
N PHE A 175 5.22 -13.71 0.12
CA PHE A 175 6.09 -12.70 -0.46
C PHE A 175 7.36 -12.49 0.38
N LEU A 176 7.24 -12.33 1.71
CA LEU A 176 8.40 -12.19 2.60
C LEU A 176 9.32 -13.40 2.55
N LYS A 177 8.74 -14.59 2.52
CA LYS A 177 9.51 -15.85 2.43
C LYS A 177 10.28 -15.95 1.12
N ASP A 178 9.68 -15.54 0.00
CA ASP A 178 10.32 -15.60 -1.33
C ASP A 178 11.35 -14.48 -1.49
N TYR A 179 11.03 -13.27 -1.03
CA TYR A 179 11.87 -12.09 -1.23
C TYR A 179 13.05 -12.00 -0.26
N ALA A 180 12.89 -12.51 0.97
CA ALA A 180 13.87 -12.43 2.03
C ALA A 180 14.11 -13.79 2.71
N SER A 181 14.15 -14.90 1.94
CA SER A 181 14.24 -16.27 2.42
C SER A 181 15.32 -16.46 3.50
N ASP A 182 16.56 -16.01 3.23
CA ASP A 182 17.69 -16.17 4.15
C ASP A 182 17.47 -15.50 5.51
N LYS A 183 16.73 -14.38 5.54
CA LYS A 183 16.40 -13.67 6.78
C LYS A 183 15.23 -14.34 7.50
N MET A 184 14.19 -14.73 6.76
CA MET A 184 13.03 -15.44 7.30
C MET A 184 13.41 -16.80 7.91
N ASP A 185 14.27 -17.57 7.24
CA ASP A 185 14.73 -18.88 7.73
C ASP A 185 15.56 -18.76 9.01
N LYS A 186 16.32 -17.68 9.20
CA LYS A 186 17.07 -17.40 10.43
C LYS A 186 16.20 -17.03 11.62
N ILE A 187 15.03 -16.43 11.39
CA ILE A 187 14.09 -16.07 12.46
C ILE A 187 13.47 -17.33 13.07
N GLY A 188 13.00 -18.26 12.21
CA GLY A 188 12.47 -19.55 12.64
C GLY A 188 11.26 -19.46 13.58
N VAL A 189 11.04 -20.54 14.33
CA VAL A 189 9.92 -20.68 15.29
C VAL A 189 10.17 -19.84 16.53
N GLY A 190 9.14 -19.16 17.02
CA GLY A 190 9.15 -18.37 18.25
C GLY A 190 7.97 -18.68 19.17
N ASN A 191 7.92 -18.02 20.32
CA ASN A 191 6.88 -18.23 21.31
C ASN A 191 5.77 -17.16 21.21
N ILE A 192 4.52 -17.61 21.40
CA ILE A 192 3.40 -16.74 21.71
C ILE A 192 3.24 -16.73 23.23
N ILE A 193 3.30 -15.53 23.83
CA ILE A 193 3.19 -15.33 25.27
C ILE A 193 1.91 -14.58 25.62
N ASP A 194 1.38 -14.83 26.81
CA ASP A 194 0.25 -14.08 27.38
C ASP A 194 0.71 -12.74 28.01
N GLU A 195 -0.23 -11.97 28.54
CA GLU A 195 0.04 -10.70 29.22
C GLU A 195 0.94 -10.87 30.48
N SER A 196 0.96 -12.06 31.09
CA SER A 196 1.80 -12.41 32.23
C SER A 196 3.20 -12.90 31.84
N GLY A 197 3.47 -13.06 30.54
CA GLY A 197 4.74 -13.57 30.01
C GLY A 197 4.85 -15.09 29.93
N ASN A 198 3.75 -15.83 30.19
CA ASN A 198 3.76 -17.27 30.04
C ASN A 198 3.65 -17.67 28.58
N ALA A 199 4.43 -18.66 28.14
CA ALA A 199 4.31 -19.23 26.81
C ALA A 199 3.02 -20.05 26.71
N ILE A 200 2.14 -19.68 25.75
CA ILE A 200 0.84 -20.32 25.52
C ILE A 200 0.75 -20.94 24.12
N GLY A 201 1.77 -20.79 23.30
CA GLY A 201 1.84 -21.36 21.95
C GLY A 201 3.14 -21.01 21.25
N THR A 202 3.22 -21.39 19.99
CA THR A 202 4.36 -21.09 19.11
C THR A 202 3.89 -20.49 17.80
N HIS A 203 4.79 -19.83 17.08
CA HIS A 203 4.55 -19.25 15.75
C HIS A 203 5.76 -19.48 14.82
N ASP A 204 5.55 -19.41 13.53
CA ASP A 204 6.54 -19.66 12.45
C ASP A 204 7.25 -18.38 11.98
N GLY A 205 7.64 -17.56 12.94
CA GLY A 205 8.34 -16.29 12.70
C GLY A 205 7.43 -15.07 12.90
N TYR A 206 7.88 -14.15 13.75
CA TYR A 206 7.12 -12.94 14.09
C TYR A 206 6.77 -12.05 12.88
N PRO A 207 7.51 -11.98 11.74
CA PRO A 207 7.12 -11.16 10.60
C PRO A 207 5.79 -11.58 9.95
N ASN A 208 5.32 -12.80 10.25
CA ASN A 208 4.04 -13.31 9.77
C ASN A 208 2.83 -12.76 10.53
N TYR A 209 3.05 -11.83 11.48
CA TYR A 209 2.00 -11.32 12.37
C TYR A 209 1.97 -9.79 12.38
N THR A 210 0.82 -9.25 12.77
CA THR A 210 0.56 -7.81 12.81
C THR A 210 -0.13 -7.45 14.12
N ILE A 211 0.20 -6.33 14.71
CA ILE A 211 -0.50 -5.80 15.88
C ILE A 211 -2.01 -5.67 15.59
N GLY A 212 -2.84 -6.15 16.51
CA GLY A 212 -4.30 -6.23 16.36
C GLY A 212 -4.80 -7.47 15.64
N GLN A 213 -3.92 -8.33 15.13
CA GLN A 213 -4.33 -9.58 14.49
C GLN A 213 -5.02 -10.52 15.48
N ARG A 214 -6.20 -11.04 15.10
CA ARG A 214 -7.00 -11.99 15.89
C ARG A 214 -7.00 -13.40 15.29
N LYS A 215 -7.03 -13.50 13.97
CA LYS A 215 -7.14 -14.78 13.25
C LYS A 215 -5.76 -15.35 12.93
N GLY A 216 -5.68 -16.69 12.84
CA GLY A 216 -4.45 -17.37 12.43
C GLY A 216 -3.34 -17.40 13.49
N LEU A 217 -3.70 -17.29 14.79
CA LEU A 217 -2.75 -17.41 15.91
C LEU A 217 -2.49 -18.88 16.30
N GLY A 218 -3.32 -19.82 15.85
CA GLY A 218 -3.20 -21.23 16.24
C GLY A 218 -3.51 -21.51 17.72
N LEU A 219 -4.10 -20.54 18.42
CA LEU A 219 -4.44 -20.65 19.85
C LEU A 219 -5.90 -21.02 20.04
N SER A 220 -6.17 -21.89 21.01
CA SER A 220 -7.50 -22.18 21.51
C SER A 220 -7.71 -21.47 22.84
N ASN A 221 -8.59 -20.47 22.87
CA ASN A 221 -8.92 -19.75 24.10
C ASN A 221 -10.42 -19.44 24.14
N ALA A 222 -11.01 -19.38 25.34
CA ALA A 222 -12.43 -19.04 25.54
C ALA A 222 -12.78 -17.61 25.06
N ASN A 223 -11.87 -16.68 25.20
CA ASN A 223 -12.00 -15.30 24.75
C ASN A 223 -11.11 -15.00 23.54
N PRO A 224 -11.53 -14.10 22.63
CA PRO A 224 -10.68 -13.67 21.53
C PRO A 224 -9.38 -13.05 22.03
N LEU A 225 -8.25 -13.51 21.49
CA LEU A 225 -6.92 -12.93 21.72
C LEU A 225 -6.49 -12.14 20.49
N TYR A 226 -5.71 -11.09 20.75
CA TYR A 226 -5.17 -10.19 19.73
C TYR A 226 -3.66 -10.03 19.94
N VAL A 227 -2.90 -9.91 18.87
CA VAL A 227 -1.49 -9.55 18.95
C VAL A 227 -1.39 -8.13 19.51
N THR A 228 -0.76 -7.96 20.66
CA THR A 228 -0.58 -6.64 21.32
C THR A 228 0.84 -6.14 21.19
N GLU A 229 1.83 -7.03 21.04
CA GLU A 229 3.23 -6.67 20.90
C GLU A 229 3.97 -7.70 20.04
N ILE A 230 4.98 -7.25 19.31
CA ILE A 230 5.91 -8.09 18.56
C ILE A 230 7.32 -7.69 18.98
N ASP A 231 8.05 -8.61 19.61
CA ASP A 231 9.46 -8.42 19.95
C ASP A 231 10.36 -9.19 18.98
N SER A 232 10.95 -8.44 18.06
CA SER A 232 11.87 -8.99 17.06
C SER A 232 13.20 -9.50 17.65
N ASN A 233 13.62 -8.99 18.83
CA ASN A 233 14.89 -9.37 19.45
C ASN A 233 14.80 -10.77 20.09
N THR A 234 13.66 -11.08 20.68
CA THR A 234 13.44 -12.36 21.38
C THR A 234 12.63 -13.35 20.54
N ASN A 235 12.20 -12.97 19.34
CA ASN A 235 11.31 -13.74 18.48
C ASN A 235 10.03 -14.16 19.23
N GLN A 236 9.39 -13.19 19.90
CA GLN A 236 8.18 -13.40 20.69
C GLN A 236 7.03 -12.54 20.20
N ILE A 237 5.83 -13.08 20.32
CA ILE A 237 4.58 -12.38 20.08
C ILE A 237 3.78 -12.40 21.37
N ARG A 238 3.41 -11.22 21.89
CA ARG A 238 2.50 -11.10 23.03
C ARG A 238 1.08 -11.01 22.54
N VAL A 239 0.19 -11.72 23.20
CA VAL A 239 -1.25 -11.64 22.92
C VAL A 239 -2.01 -11.26 24.19
N GLY A 240 -3.08 -10.50 24.00
CA GLY A 240 -3.95 -10.02 25.07
C GLY A 240 -5.39 -9.84 24.59
N ASN A 241 -6.22 -9.33 25.48
CA ASN A 241 -7.61 -9.00 25.16
C ASN A 241 -7.69 -7.71 24.32
N LYS A 242 -8.90 -7.35 23.85
CA LYS A 242 -9.09 -6.18 22.98
C LYS A 242 -8.69 -4.86 23.67
N ASN A 243 -8.83 -4.75 24.99
CA ASN A 243 -8.53 -3.52 25.71
C ASN A 243 -7.02 -3.26 25.78
N SER A 244 -6.21 -4.33 25.79
CA SER A 244 -4.75 -4.26 25.79
C SER A 244 -4.15 -3.72 24.47
N LEU A 245 -4.99 -3.47 23.43
CA LEU A 245 -4.56 -2.80 22.19
C LEU A 245 -4.56 -1.27 22.31
N LEU A 246 -5.10 -0.70 23.39
CA LEU A 246 -5.29 0.74 23.58
C LEU A 246 -4.26 1.38 24.52
N GLU A 247 -3.36 0.58 25.04
CA GLU A 247 -2.23 0.99 25.89
C GLU A 247 -0.94 1.10 25.08
#